data_71703236fe2e78bf500a4aa27611fa6e
#
_entry.id   71703236fe2e78bf500a4aa27611fa6e
#
_cell.length_a   1.000
_cell.length_b   1.000
_cell.length_c   1.000
_cell.angle_alpha   90.00
_cell.angle_beta   90.00
_cell.angle_gamma   90.00
#
_symmetry.space_group_name_H-M   'P 1'
#
loop_
_entity.id
_entity.type
_entity.pdbx_description
1 polymer ?
#
loop_
_entity_poly.entity_id
_entity_poly.type
_entity_poly.pdbx_seq_one_letter_code
_entity_poly.pdbx_strand_id
1 'polypeptide(L)'
;MKYGQSRGGNVISWIDGEWHDDEPAVAKATDHAMWLGSAVFDGARSMAGKVPDLEAHCARAIRSARIMGMAPDVTTEDIVDLSLEGIQQFPGDAQLYICPLFYASGGFVVPDPASTHFVLTVEESTLPAPTGFKACLSPFRRPAADMAPTGAKAACLYPN
;
A
#
# COMPACT_ATOMS: atom_id res chain seq x y z
N MET A 1 21.35 -8.07 -9.73
CA MET A 1 19.98 -8.25 -9.23
C MET A 1 19.06 -7.55 -10.22
N LYS A 2 18.17 -8.29 -10.89
CA LYS A 2 17.13 -7.67 -11.71
C LYS A 2 16.02 -7.18 -10.79
N TYR A 3 15.98 -5.88 -10.49
CA TYR A 3 14.82 -5.22 -9.95
C TYR A 3 13.73 -5.26 -11.04
N GLY A 4 12.54 -5.72 -10.73
CA GLY A 4 11.41 -5.75 -11.64
C GLY A 4 11.06 -7.13 -12.20
N GLN A 5 11.13 -8.18 -11.41
CA GLN A 5 10.25 -9.31 -11.65
C GLN A 5 8.88 -8.91 -11.06
N SER A 6 7.85 -8.80 -11.92
CA SER A 6 6.47 -8.96 -11.48
C SER A 6 6.45 -10.14 -10.52
N ARG A 7 5.75 -10.03 -9.40
CA ARG A 7 5.65 -11.11 -8.40
C ARG A 7 4.98 -12.38 -8.95
N GLY A 8 4.74 -12.43 -10.28
CA GLY A 8 4.41 -13.65 -11.03
C GLY A 8 3.03 -14.24 -10.82
N GLY A 9 2.15 -13.52 -10.11
CA GLY A 9 0.76 -13.89 -9.92
C GLY A 9 -0.19 -12.92 -10.65
N ASN A 10 -1.46 -13.29 -10.75
CA ASN A 10 -2.49 -12.38 -11.23
C ASN A 10 -2.61 -11.20 -10.25
N VAL A 11 -2.80 -10.00 -10.77
CA VAL A 11 -3.02 -8.78 -10.01
C VAL A 11 -4.25 -8.07 -10.56
N ILE A 12 -5.04 -7.48 -9.67
CA ILE A 12 -6.10 -6.54 -10.02
C ILE A 12 -5.91 -5.26 -9.23
N SER A 13 -6.35 -4.15 -9.80
CA SER A 13 -6.19 -2.83 -9.21
C SER A 13 -7.51 -2.05 -9.23
N TRP A 14 -7.89 -1.47 -8.09
CA TRP A 14 -8.98 -0.48 -8.01
C TRP A 14 -8.40 0.92 -8.09
N ILE A 15 -8.82 1.66 -9.11
CA ILE A 15 -8.31 3.01 -9.39
C ILE A 15 -9.46 3.85 -9.94
N ASP A 16 -9.65 5.06 -9.41
CA ASP A 16 -10.63 6.03 -9.90
C ASP A 16 -12.07 5.48 -10.04
N GLY A 17 -12.46 4.56 -9.15
CA GLY A 17 -13.81 4.00 -9.12
C GLY A 17 -14.02 2.74 -9.94
N GLU A 18 -12.98 2.17 -10.54
CA GLU A 18 -13.06 0.99 -11.41
C GLU A 18 -12.00 -0.07 -11.08
N TRP A 19 -12.34 -1.35 -11.28
CA TRP A 19 -11.39 -2.47 -11.25
C TRP A 19 -10.71 -2.64 -12.61
N HIS A 20 -9.40 -2.87 -12.55
CA HIS A 20 -8.56 -3.19 -13.71
C HIS A 20 -7.90 -4.55 -13.49
N ASP A 21 -7.84 -5.37 -14.55
CA ASP A 21 -7.23 -6.72 -14.54
C ASP A 21 -5.71 -6.68 -14.71
N ASP A 22 -5.07 -5.54 -14.40
CA ASP A 22 -3.65 -5.30 -14.56
C ASP A 22 -3.11 -4.26 -13.56
N GLU A 23 -1.88 -3.83 -13.75
CA GLU A 23 -1.23 -2.74 -13.00
C GLU A 23 -1.09 -1.49 -13.88
N PRO A 24 -2.15 -0.70 -14.08
CA PRO A 24 -2.05 0.53 -14.85
C PRO A 24 -1.14 1.55 -14.16
N ALA A 25 -0.54 2.43 -14.95
CA ALA A 25 0.29 3.51 -14.41
C ALA A 25 -0.58 4.52 -13.64
N VAL A 26 -0.27 4.72 -12.37
CA VAL A 26 -1.06 5.57 -11.46
C VAL A 26 -0.40 6.92 -11.14
N ALA A 27 0.91 7.06 -11.37
CA ALA A 27 1.64 8.27 -11.02
C ALA A 27 2.43 8.81 -12.21
N LYS A 28 2.57 10.14 -12.26
CA LYS A 28 3.39 10.86 -13.24
C LYS A 28 4.73 11.26 -12.63
N ALA A 29 5.74 11.46 -13.46
CA ALA A 29 7.07 11.86 -13.01
C ALA A 29 7.08 13.20 -12.21
N THR A 30 6.07 14.04 -12.41
CA THR A 30 5.91 15.35 -11.74
C THR A 30 5.05 15.30 -10.49
N ASP A 31 4.52 14.14 -10.11
CA ASP A 31 3.67 14.03 -8.93
C ASP A 31 4.50 14.20 -7.64
N HIS A 32 3.89 14.85 -6.64
CA HIS A 32 4.53 15.13 -5.36
C HIS A 32 5.06 13.86 -4.68
N ALA A 33 4.34 12.75 -4.80
CA ALA A 33 4.77 11.45 -4.29
C ALA A 33 6.10 10.97 -4.88
N MET A 34 6.36 11.29 -6.16
CA MET A 34 7.60 10.89 -6.85
C MET A 34 8.80 11.73 -6.44
N TRP A 35 8.59 12.98 -6.06
CA TRP A 35 9.66 13.91 -5.69
C TRP A 35 9.96 13.92 -4.20
N LEU A 36 8.91 13.93 -3.37
CA LEU A 36 9.00 14.18 -1.93
C LEU A 36 8.44 13.01 -1.10
N GLY A 37 8.09 11.90 -1.73
CA GLY A 37 7.76 10.64 -1.04
C GLY A 37 6.42 10.69 -0.29
N SER A 38 5.46 11.52 -0.70
CA SER A 38 4.12 11.59 -0.11
C SER A 38 3.26 10.39 -0.53
N ALA A 39 3.69 9.22 -0.11
CA ALA A 39 2.98 7.97 -0.34
C ALA A 39 2.98 7.13 0.95
N VAL A 40 1.83 6.53 1.25
CA VAL A 40 1.64 5.59 2.35
C VAL A 40 0.95 4.34 1.83
N PHE A 41 1.22 3.22 2.46
CA PHE A 41 0.57 1.96 2.11
C PHE A 41 0.35 1.10 3.35
N ASP A 42 -0.52 0.13 3.23
CA ASP A 42 -0.63 -0.93 4.22
C ASP A 42 -0.69 -2.29 3.51
N GLY A 43 -0.68 -3.36 4.25
CA GLY A 43 -0.72 -4.69 3.67
C GLY A 43 -1.42 -5.68 4.57
N ALA A 44 -2.44 -6.34 4.03
CA ALA A 44 -3.11 -7.49 4.62
C ALA A 44 -2.88 -8.72 3.74
N ARG A 45 -3.18 -9.90 4.28
CA ARG A 45 -3.12 -11.16 3.52
C ARG A 45 -4.42 -11.93 3.63
N SER A 46 -4.87 -12.48 2.49
CA SER A 46 -5.92 -13.48 2.48
C SER A 46 -5.31 -14.87 2.33
N MET A 47 -5.70 -15.78 3.21
CA MET A 47 -5.29 -17.17 3.19
C MET A 47 -6.47 -18.07 3.55
N ALA A 48 -6.80 -19.04 2.70
CA ALA A 48 -7.95 -19.93 2.90
C ALA A 48 -9.25 -19.16 3.22
N GLY A 49 -9.50 -18.05 2.49
CA GLY A 49 -10.68 -17.20 2.63
C GLY A 49 -10.74 -16.36 3.93
N LYS A 50 -9.65 -16.31 4.70
CA LYS A 50 -9.57 -15.50 5.93
C LYS A 50 -8.59 -14.36 5.74
N VAL A 51 -8.98 -13.17 6.22
CA VAL A 51 -8.17 -11.94 6.17
C VAL A 51 -8.02 -11.39 7.58
N PRO A 52 -7.02 -11.85 8.35
CA PRO A 52 -6.81 -11.35 9.71
C PRO A 52 -6.58 -9.84 9.73
N ASP A 53 -7.20 -9.17 10.70
CA ASP A 53 -7.00 -7.74 11.01
C ASP A 53 -7.22 -6.77 9.83
N LEU A 54 -8.01 -7.15 8.81
CA LEU A 54 -8.22 -6.32 7.61
C LEU A 54 -8.66 -4.89 7.96
N GLU A 55 -9.66 -4.74 8.83
CA GLU A 55 -10.15 -3.43 9.27
C GLU A 55 -9.03 -2.59 9.93
N ALA A 56 -8.20 -3.20 10.77
CA ALA A 56 -7.09 -2.51 11.43
C ALA A 56 -6.01 -2.05 10.42
N HIS A 57 -5.75 -2.83 9.36
CA HIS A 57 -4.89 -2.46 8.26
C HIS A 57 -5.45 -1.29 7.45
N CYS A 58 -6.73 -1.33 7.08
CA CYS A 58 -7.41 -0.25 6.35
C CYS A 58 -7.44 1.05 7.17
N ALA A 59 -7.81 0.98 8.45
CA ALA A 59 -7.79 2.13 9.35
C ALA A 59 -6.38 2.72 9.50
N ARG A 60 -5.33 1.89 9.54
CA ARG A 60 -3.95 2.37 9.63
C ARG A 60 -3.49 3.04 8.33
N ALA A 61 -3.92 2.57 7.16
CA ALA A 61 -3.63 3.22 5.89
C ALA A 61 -4.19 4.65 5.87
N ILE A 62 -5.47 4.84 6.23
CA ILE A 62 -6.12 6.16 6.34
C ILE A 62 -5.41 7.05 7.36
N ARG A 63 -5.12 6.51 8.55
CA ARG A 63 -4.40 7.28 9.58
C ARG A 63 -3.02 7.70 9.09
N SER A 64 -2.30 6.83 8.39
CA SER A 64 -0.99 7.14 7.83
C SER A 64 -1.05 8.24 6.77
N ALA A 65 -2.07 8.22 5.90
CA ALA A 65 -2.30 9.27 4.91
C ALA A 65 -2.52 10.64 5.58
N ARG A 66 -3.38 10.69 6.60
CA ARG A 66 -3.65 11.93 7.37
C ARG A 66 -2.40 12.45 8.09
N ILE A 67 -1.59 11.58 8.68
CA ILE A 67 -0.32 11.96 9.32
C ILE A 67 0.65 12.57 8.30
N MET A 68 0.65 12.10 7.06
CA MET A 68 1.48 12.62 5.97
C MET A 68 0.86 13.83 5.25
N GLY A 69 -0.22 14.43 5.78
CA GLY A 69 -0.85 15.63 5.24
C GLY A 69 -1.79 15.40 4.06
N MET A 70 -2.15 14.18 3.78
CA MET A 70 -3.14 13.80 2.75
C MET A 70 -4.55 13.76 3.33
N ALA A 71 -5.57 13.88 2.47
CA ALA A 71 -7.00 13.85 2.84
C ALA A 71 -7.72 12.73 2.06
N PRO A 72 -7.68 11.48 2.57
CA PRO A 72 -8.46 10.38 1.99
C PRO A 72 -9.95 10.71 1.91
N ASP A 73 -10.55 10.43 0.76
CA ASP A 73 -11.99 10.58 0.47
C ASP A 73 -12.77 9.26 0.64
N VAL A 74 -12.07 8.17 0.96
CA VAL A 74 -12.64 6.86 1.27
C VAL A 74 -12.61 6.58 2.76
N THR A 75 -13.59 5.80 3.26
CA THR A 75 -13.66 5.38 4.66
C THR A 75 -12.94 4.03 4.87
N THR A 76 -12.76 3.64 6.14
CA THR A 76 -12.22 2.32 6.47
C THR A 76 -13.14 1.22 5.95
N GLU A 77 -14.44 1.38 6.09
CA GLU A 77 -15.46 0.46 5.62
C GLU A 77 -15.40 0.29 4.10
N ASP A 78 -15.28 1.40 3.35
CA ASP A 78 -15.15 1.35 1.88
C ASP A 78 -13.94 0.51 1.46
N ILE A 79 -12.78 0.69 2.13
CA ILE A 79 -11.56 -0.08 1.79
C ILE A 79 -11.73 -1.55 2.15
N VAL A 80 -12.41 -1.86 3.26
CA VAL A 80 -12.72 -3.25 3.65
C VAL A 80 -13.61 -3.91 2.61
N ASP A 81 -14.69 -3.25 2.20
CA ASP A 81 -15.65 -3.77 1.23
C ASP A 81 -14.98 -4.01 -0.13
N LEU A 82 -14.23 -3.03 -0.62
CA LEU A 82 -13.44 -3.17 -1.86
C LEU A 82 -12.41 -4.31 -1.76
N SER A 83 -11.75 -4.45 -0.61
CA SER A 83 -10.80 -5.55 -0.41
C SER A 83 -11.49 -6.91 -0.49
N LEU A 84 -12.66 -7.06 0.12
CA LEU A 84 -13.44 -8.30 0.06
C LEU A 84 -13.97 -8.57 -1.34
N GLU A 85 -14.43 -7.54 -2.06
CA GLU A 85 -14.83 -7.63 -3.46
C GLU A 85 -13.67 -8.08 -4.36
N GLY A 86 -12.49 -7.47 -4.20
CA GLY A 86 -11.29 -7.85 -4.95
C GLY A 86 -10.86 -9.30 -4.68
N ILE A 87 -10.91 -9.75 -3.42
CA ILE A 87 -10.60 -11.14 -3.05
C ILE A 87 -11.53 -12.13 -3.77
N GLN A 88 -12.81 -11.80 -3.95
CA GLN A 88 -13.78 -12.67 -4.60
C GLN A 88 -13.50 -12.89 -6.10
N GLN A 89 -12.66 -12.09 -6.71
CA GLN A 89 -12.25 -12.24 -8.12
C GLN A 89 -11.15 -13.31 -8.30
N PHE A 90 -10.62 -13.87 -7.20
CA PHE A 90 -9.62 -14.93 -7.22
C PHE A 90 -10.19 -16.27 -6.76
N PRO A 91 -9.54 -17.41 -7.10
CA PRO A 91 -9.87 -18.70 -6.54
C PRO A 91 -9.91 -18.69 -5.00
N GLY A 92 -10.87 -19.40 -4.38
CA GLY A 92 -11.09 -19.34 -2.94
C GLY A 92 -9.94 -19.88 -2.07
N ASP A 93 -8.99 -20.62 -2.66
CA ASP A 93 -7.77 -21.12 -2.03
C ASP A 93 -6.52 -20.27 -2.34
N ALA A 94 -6.67 -19.22 -3.15
CA ALA A 94 -5.57 -18.32 -3.49
C ALA A 94 -4.99 -17.64 -2.23
N GLN A 95 -3.67 -17.55 -2.21
CA GLN A 95 -2.95 -16.74 -1.22
C GLN A 95 -2.76 -15.34 -1.81
N LEU A 96 -3.41 -14.34 -1.20
CA LEU A 96 -3.45 -12.99 -1.73
C LEU A 96 -2.74 -12.01 -0.80
N TYR A 97 -2.17 -10.96 -1.39
CA TYR A 97 -1.73 -9.75 -0.71
C TYR A 97 -2.63 -8.60 -1.11
N ILE A 98 -3.15 -7.87 -0.13
CA ILE A 98 -4.06 -6.76 -0.29
C ILE A 98 -3.31 -5.49 0.14
N CYS A 99 -3.18 -4.51 -0.75
CA CYS A 99 -2.38 -3.32 -0.51
C CYS A 99 -3.16 -2.03 -0.81
N PRO A 100 -3.83 -1.44 0.19
CA PRO A 100 -4.31 -0.07 0.08
C PRO A 100 -3.14 0.90 0.08
N LEU A 101 -3.14 1.84 -0.86
CA LEU A 101 -2.11 2.85 -1.07
C LEU A 101 -2.77 4.22 -1.24
N PHE A 102 -2.20 5.24 -0.58
CA PHE A 102 -2.52 6.64 -0.82
C PHE A 102 -1.28 7.39 -1.28
N TYR A 103 -1.45 8.29 -2.23
CA TYR A 103 -0.38 9.19 -2.65
C TYR A 103 -0.94 10.56 -3.03
N ALA A 104 -0.09 11.58 -2.98
CA ALA A 104 -0.45 12.93 -3.44
C ALA A 104 0.20 13.23 -4.79
N SER A 105 -0.57 13.75 -5.74
CA SER A 105 -0.05 14.20 -7.04
C SER A 105 0.38 15.66 -7.04
N GLY A 106 -0.18 16.50 -6.17
CA GLY A 106 0.09 17.93 -6.06
C GLY A 106 0.71 18.35 -4.74
N GLY A 107 1.22 19.58 -4.71
CA GLY A 107 1.86 20.18 -3.56
C GLY A 107 3.17 20.87 -3.92
N PHE A 108 3.82 21.50 -2.94
CA PHE A 108 5.14 22.12 -3.14
C PHE A 108 6.16 21.51 -2.15
N VAL A 109 6.20 21.94 -0.89
CA VAL A 109 7.03 21.33 0.15
C VAL A 109 6.24 20.27 0.93
N VAL A 110 4.95 20.54 1.09
CA VAL A 110 3.98 19.61 1.67
C VAL A 110 2.98 19.19 0.59
N PRO A 111 2.38 18.00 0.70
CA PRO A 111 1.36 17.57 -0.24
C PRO A 111 0.14 18.51 -0.18
N ASP A 112 -0.49 18.74 -1.33
CA ASP A 112 -1.83 19.33 -1.37
C ASP A 112 -2.85 18.25 -0.97
N PRO A 113 -3.61 18.43 0.12
CA PRO A 113 -4.59 17.44 0.55
C PRO A 113 -5.64 17.12 -0.52
N ALA A 114 -6.00 18.11 -1.37
CA ALA A 114 -6.98 17.93 -2.45
C ALA A 114 -6.45 17.06 -3.61
N SER A 115 -5.14 16.80 -3.65
CA SER A 115 -4.50 15.95 -4.66
C SER A 115 -4.28 14.50 -4.18
N THR A 116 -4.96 14.08 -3.12
CA THR A 116 -4.87 12.72 -2.60
C THR A 116 -5.55 11.74 -3.53
N HIS A 117 -4.86 10.68 -3.89
CA HIS A 117 -5.37 9.55 -4.66
C HIS A 117 -5.38 8.29 -3.82
N PHE A 118 -6.38 7.43 -4.06
CA PHE A 118 -6.49 6.11 -3.48
C PHE A 118 -6.32 5.04 -4.55
N VAL A 119 -5.55 4.01 -4.24
CA VAL A 119 -5.37 2.81 -5.06
C VAL A 119 -5.45 1.59 -4.15
N LEU A 120 -6.13 0.56 -4.58
CA LEU A 120 -6.12 -0.75 -3.92
C LEU A 120 -5.64 -1.81 -4.89
N THR A 121 -4.62 -2.58 -4.52
CA THR A 121 -4.21 -3.75 -5.29
C THR A 121 -4.50 -5.03 -4.53
N VAL A 122 -4.92 -6.06 -5.25
CA VAL A 122 -5.04 -7.44 -4.76
C VAL A 122 -4.24 -8.32 -5.71
N GLU A 123 -3.23 -9.00 -5.18
CA GLU A 123 -2.30 -9.82 -5.99
C GLU A 123 -2.12 -11.22 -5.41
N GLU A 124 -1.95 -12.21 -6.28
CA GLU A 124 -1.50 -13.54 -5.84
C GLU A 124 -0.07 -13.45 -5.29
N SER A 125 0.10 -13.83 -4.05
CA SER A 125 1.38 -13.71 -3.34
C SER A 125 1.56 -14.88 -2.37
N THR A 126 2.15 -15.96 -2.85
CA THR A 126 2.48 -17.14 -2.02
C THR A 126 3.49 -16.78 -0.93
N LEU A 127 3.28 -17.33 0.26
CA LEU A 127 4.28 -17.24 1.31
C LEU A 127 5.53 -18.03 0.92
N PRO A 128 6.73 -17.50 1.20
CA PRO A 128 7.95 -18.26 0.99
C PRO A 128 7.96 -19.54 1.84
N ALA A 129 8.63 -20.57 1.34
CA ALA A 129 8.80 -21.81 2.08
C ALA A 129 9.46 -21.54 3.45
N PRO A 130 9.07 -22.26 4.52
CA PRO A 130 9.59 -22.03 5.88
C PRO A 130 11.01 -22.60 6.07
N THR A 131 11.91 -22.27 5.17
CA THR A 131 13.32 -22.71 5.15
C THR A 131 14.26 -21.76 5.88
N GLY A 132 13.70 -20.70 6.47
CA GLY A 132 14.48 -19.62 7.09
C GLY A 132 15.00 -18.60 6.08
N PHE A 133 15.67 -17.58 6.59
CA PHE A 133 16.27 -16.50 5.79
C PHE A 133 17.56 -16.01 6.46
N LYS A 134 18.39 -15.30 5.68
CA LYS A 134 19.57 -14.63 6.21
C LYS A 134 19.20 -13.21 6.62
N ALA A 135 19.67 -12.77 7.78
CA ALA A 135 19.51 -11.42 8.28
C ALA A 135 20.87 -10.79 8.57
N CYS A 136 20.94 -9.47 8.51
CA CYS A 136 22.08 -8.69 8.97
C CYS A 136 21.60 -7.48 9.79
N LEU A 137 22.46 -6.97 10.64
CA LEU A 137 22.19 -5.72 11.34
C LEU A 137 22.48 -4.56 10.38
N SER A 138 21.47 -3.69 10.15
CA SER A 138 21.66 -2.48 9.36
C SER A 138 22.49 -1.45 10.14
N PRO A 139 23.42 -0.74 9.47
CA PRO A 139 24.09 0.43 10.07
C PRO A 139 23.17 1.65 10.16
N PHE A 140 22.08 1.67 9.38
CA PHE A 140 21.10 2.74 9.40
C PHE A 140 20.06 2.51 10.49
N ARG A 141 19.50 3.60 11.01
CA ARG A 141 18.43 3.59 12.01
C ARG A 141 17.19 4.24 11.43
N ARG A 142 16.04 3.76 11.83
CA ARG A 142 14.79 4.48 11.55
C ARG A 142 14.82 5.83 12.29
N PRO A 143 14.23 6.90 11.71
CA PRO A 143 14.14 8.18 12.39
C PRO A 143 13.44 8.04 13.74
N ALA A 144 13.86 8.85 14.71
CA ALA A 144 13.14 9.03 15.96
C ALA A 144 11.86 9.85 15.72
N ALA A 145 10.92 9.81 16.67
CA ALA A 145 9.62 10.46 16.52
C ALA A 145 9.68 11.99 16.38
N ASP A 146 10.77 12.60 16.79
CA ASP A 146 11.08 14.03 16.65
C ASP A 146 11.78 14.39 15.34
N MET A 147 12.16 13.39 14.55
CA MET A 147 12.85 13.56 13.25
C MET A 147 11.94 13.34 12.06
N ALA A 148 10.90 12.52 12.21
CA ALA A 148 9.97 12.16 11.14
C ALA A 148 8.65 11.64 11.71
N PRO A 149 7.54 11.66 10.95
CA PRO A 149 6.24 11.18 11.39
C PRO A 149 6.19 9.63 11.42
N THR A 150 6.94 9.02 12.35
CA THR A 150 7.12 7.56 12.45
C THR A 150 5.84 6.78 12.76
N GLY A 151 4.75 7.47 13.14
CA GLY A 151 3.41 6.90 13.30
C GLY A 151 2.73 6.55 11.97
N ALA A 152 3.23 7.07 10.84
CA ALA A 152 2.75 6.74 9.51
C ALA A 152 3.49 5.53 8.93
N LYS A 153 2.77 4.67 8.21
CA LYS A 153 3.35 3.64 7.36
C LYS A 153 3.69 4.25 6.00
N ALA A 154 4.64 5.19 6.00
CA ALA A 154 5.04 5.95 4.82
C ALA A 154 6.17 5.26 4.05
N ALA A 155 6.06 5.25 2.71
CA ALA A 155 7.03 4.60 1.82
C ALA A 155 8.45 5.14 2.03
N CYS A 156 8.62 6.46 2.22
CA CYS A 156 9.90 7.11 2.44
C CYS A 156 10.61 6.72 3.76
N LEU A 157 9.91 6.11 4.72
CA LEU A 157 10.47 5.68 6.00
C LEU A 157 10.93 4.21 6.01
N TYR A 158 10.68 3.45 4.93
CA TYR A 158 10.99 2.02 4.87
C TYR A 158 12.43 1.68 4.48
N PRO A 159 13.11 2.47 3.64
CA PRO A 159 14.50 2.16 3.23
C PRO A 159 15.54 2.29 4.35
N ASN A 160 15.19 2.86 5.51
CA ASN A 160 16.10 3.13 6.62
C ASN A 160 16.05 2.06 7.71
#